data_482e5514d8801875ff0b455435c91d2f
#
_entry.id   482e5514d8801875ff0b455435c91d2f
#
_cell.length_a   1.000
_cell.length_b   1.000
_cell.length_c   1.000
_cell.angle_alpha   90.00
_cell.angle_beta   90.00
_cell.angle_gamma   90.00
#
_symmetry.space_group_name_H-M   'P 1'
#
loop_
_entity.id
_entity.type
_entity.pdbx_description
1 polymer ?
#
loop_
_entity_poly.entity_id
_entity_poly.type
_entity_poly.pdbx_seq_one_letter_code
_entity_poly.pdbx_strand_id
1 'polypeptide(L)'
;MSSSNAPSEDIKDVLDTSNNDLGLAFGTDLFIASLPPEPDDCVCIFDYPGEAQEQFGHEKPSVQIKVRNKDYQTGYALCRDIKYLLHDEYNNTVINGTRYIRIFCITDIFPLGQDEKNRYLFSINFRTERSGI
;
A
#
# COMPACT_ATOMS: atom_id res chain seq x y z
N MET A 1 -18.02 7.14 19.33
CA MET A 1 -17.64 6.04 18.47
C MET A 1 -16.40 6.42 17.67
N SER A 2 -15.36 5.67 17.80
CA SER A 2 -14.19 5.92 16.97
C SER A 2 -14.37 5.24 15.62
N SER A 3 -13.88 5.86 14.59
CA SER A 3 -13.85 5.27 13.26
C SER A 3 -12.42 5.16 12.80
N SER A 4 -12.06 3.99 12.33
CA SER A 4 -10.75 3.79 11.74
C SER A 4 -10.75 4.36 10.33
N ASN A 5 -9.60 4.83 9.89
CA ASN A 5 -9.41 5.22 8.51
C ASN A 5 -9.49 3.99 7.60
N ALA A 6 -9.73 4.21 6.32
CA ALA A 6 -9.50 3.16 5.35
C ALA A 6 -8.02 2.73 5.43
N PRO A 7 -7.72 1.43 5.26
CA PRO A 7 -6.32 0.98 5.35
C PRO A 7 -5.40 1.69 4.37
N SER A 8 -5.90 2.05 3.19
CA SER A 8 -5.13 2.80 2.20
C SER A 8 -4.64 4.14 2.73
N GLU A 9 -5.46 4.82 3.54
CA GLU A 9 -5.06 6.09 4.15
C GLU A 9 -3.90 5.91 5.12
N ASP A 10 -3.96 4.87 5.94
CA ASP A 10 -2.92 4.60 6.92
C ASP A 10 -1.60 4.21 6.24
N ILE A 11 -1.68 3.35 5.23
CA ILE A 11 -0.49 2.92 4.51
C ILE A 11 0.08 4.08 3.68
N LYS A 12 -0.76 4.94 3.14
CA LYS A 12 -0.32 6.14 2.44
C LYS A 12 0.58 6.99 3.36
N ASP A 13 0.18 7.17 4.60
CA ASP A 13 0.99 7.95 5.54
C ASP A 13 2.33 7.28 5.85
N VAL A 14 2.36 5.95 5.86
CA VAL A 14 3.62 5.22 6.04
C VAL A 14 4.54 5.39 4.83
N LEU A 15 3.98 5.40 3.62
CA LEU A 15 4.77 5.49 2.38
C LEU A 15 5.18 6.91 2.02
N ASP A 16 4.54 7.92 2.59
CA ASP A 16 4.84 9.31 2.29
C ASP A 16 6.30 9.64 2.68
N THR A 17 6.97 10.42 1.84
CA THR A 17 8.38 10.80 1.98
C THR A 17 8.74 11.33 3.36
N SER A 18 7.82 11.99 4.04
CA SER A 18 8.09 12.54 5.37
C SER A 18 8.39 11.45 6.40
N ASN A 19 8.05 10.19 6.12
CA ASN A 19 8.17 9.10 7.07
C ASN A 19 9.21 8.04 6.69
N ASN A 20 9.82 8.14 5.49
CA ASN A 20 10.76 7.11 5.02
C ASN A 20 11.59 7.63 3.85
N ASP A 21 12.43 6.77 3.27
CA ASP A 21 13.35 7.12 2.19
C ASP A 21 12.87 6.71 0.79
N LEU A 22 11.59 6.40 0.62
CA LEU A 22 11.09 5.95 -0.68
C LEU A 22 11.04 7.05 -1.73
N GLY A 23 11.02 8.30 -1.32
CA GLY A 23 10.94 9.43 -2.24
C GLY A 23 9.55 9.69 -2.81
N LEU A 24 8.51 9.15 -2.17
CA LEU A 24 7.13 9.33 -2.61
C LEU A 24 6.45 10.46 -1.84
N ALA A 25 5.64 11.25 -2.54
CA ALA A 25 4.89 12.35 -1.92
C ALA A 25 3.42 12.26 -2.32
N PHE A 26 2.53 12.23 -1.33
CA PHE A 26 1.11 12.13 -1.60
C PHE A 26 0.62 13.33 -2.42
N GLY A 27 -0.13 13.03 -3.47
CA GLY A 27 -0.63 14.04 -4.41
C GLY A 27 0.32 14.35 -5.56
N THR A 28 1.58 13.94 -5.47
CA THR A 28 2.58 14.13 -6.53
C THR A 28 2.84 12.83 -7.28
N ASP A 29 3.24 11.77 -6.59
CA ASP A 29 3.50 10.47 -7.17
C ASP A 29 3.03 9.31 -6.28
N LEU A 30 2.27 9.61 -5.26
CA LEU A 30 1.62 8.64 -4.39
C LEU A 30 0.13 8.99 -4.29
N PHE A 31 -0.73 8.02 -4.61
CA PHE A 31 -2.17 8.24 -4.67
C PHE A 31 -2.91 7.09 -4.00
N ILE A 32 -4.20 7.30 -3.72
CA ILE A 32 -5.08 6.26 -3.21
C ILE A 32 -6.33 6.17 -4.08
N ALA A 33 -6.85 4.96 -4.22
CA ALA A 33 -8.13 4.65 -4.87
C ALA A 33 -8.21 4.90 -6.38
N SER A 34 -7.25 5.60 -6.96
CA SER A 34 -7.26 5.90 -8.39
C SER A 34 -5.84 6.08 -8.90
N LEU A 35 -5.52 5.43 -10.00
CA LEU A 35 -4.21 5.54 -10.64
C LEU A 35 -4.34 6.59 -11.76
N PRO A 36 -3.83 7.81 -11.54
CA PRO A 36 -4.01 8.87 -12.51
C PRO A 36 -3.19 8.65 -13.79
N PRO A 37 -3.55 9.29 -14.90
CA PRO A 37 -2.78 9.16 -16.14
C PRO A 37 -1.39 9.78 -16.07
N GLU A 38 -1.17 10.73 -15.18
CA GLU A 38 0.10 11.39 -14.95
C GLU A 38 0.36 11.50 -13.45
N PRO A 39 1.60 11.47 -12.97
CA PRO A 39 2.85 11.32 -13.72
C PRO A 39 3.09 9.89 -14.19
N ASP A 40 4.06 9.69 -15.07
CA ASP A 40 4.40 8.34 -15.56
C ASP A 40 4.80 7.41 -14.43
N ASP A 41 5.63 7.87 -13.53
CA ASP A 41 6.13 7.10 -12.41
C ASP A 41 5.34 7.45 -11.16
N CYS A 42 4.57 6.49 -10.66
CA CYS A 42 3.73 6.72 -9.49
C CYS A 42 3.35 5.43 -8.80
N VAL A 43 2.82 5.58 -7.59
CA VAL A 43 2.33 4.48 -6.76
C VAL A 43 0.89 4.79 -6.37
N CYS A 44 0.03 3.78 -6.40
CA CYS A 44 -1.35 3.93 -5.94
C CYS A 44 -1.72 2.80 -5.00
N ILE A 45 -2.40 3.13 -3.91
CA ILE A 45 -2.86 2.17 -2.91
C ILE A 45 -4.37 2.02 -3.05
N PHE A 46 -4.81 0.78 -3.22
CA PHE A 46 -6.23 0.44 -3.32
C PHE A 46 -6.65 -0.36 -2.10
N ASP A 47 -7.80 -0.01 -1.53
CA ASP A 47 -8.44 -0.87 -0.56
C ASP A 47 -8.98 -2.10 -1.27
N TYR A 48 -8.88 -3.24 -0.62
CA TYR A 48 -9.11 -4.53 -1.23
C TYR A 48 -9.81 -5.41 -0.20
N PRO A 49 -10.82 -6.20 -0.59
CA PRO A 49 -11.51 -7.03 0.38
C PRO A 49 -10.57 -8.01 1.07
N GLY A 50 -10.65 -8.03 2.40
CA GLY A 50 -9.95 -9.01 3.21
C GLY A 50 -10.91 -10.07 3.71
N GLU A 51 -10.60 -10.65 4.86
CA GLU A 51 -11.47 -11.61 5.49
C GLU A 51 -12.62 -10.93 6.22
N ALA A 52 -13.75 -11.60 6.32
CA ALA A 52 -14.87 -11.10 7.10
C ALA A 52 -14.46 -10.93 8.56
N GLN A 53 -15.01 -9.92 9.21
CA GLN A 53 -14.75 -9.67 10.61
C GLN A 53 -15.35 -10.79 11.47
N GLU A 54 -14.51 -11.44 12.27
CA GLU A 54 -14.96 -12.56 13.12
C GLU A 54 -15.38 -12.10 14.50
N GLN A 55 -14.75 -11.04 15.01
CA GLN A 55 -15.10 -10.47 16.30
C GLN A 55 -15.15 -8.96 16.20
N PHE A 56 -15.95 -8.38 17.08
CA PHE A 56 -16.10 -6.94 17.15
C PHE A 56 -14.76 -6.27 17.44
N GLY A 57 -14.44 -5.28 16.64
CA GLY A 57 -13.20 -4.50 16.81
C GLY A 57 -11.94 -5.15 16.26
N HIS A 58 -12.05 -6.33 15.66
CA HIS A 58 -10.91 -7.01 15.05
C HIS A 58 -11.16 -7.18 13.56
N GLU A 59 -10.36 -6.55 12.75
CA GLU A 59 -10.53 -6.51 11.31
C GLU A 59 -9.29 -7.06 10.59
N LYS A 60 -9.52 -7.63 9.39
CA LYS A 60 -8.44 -8.16 8.55
C LYS A 60 -8.56 -7.61 7.12
N PRO A 61 -8.54 -6.30 6.93
CA PRO A 61 -8.63 -5.74 5.58
C PRO A 61 -7.33 -5.94 4.81
N SER A 62 -7.43 -5.92 3.48
CA SER A 62 -6.28 -6.02 2.61
C SER A 62 -6.12 -4.75 1.80
N VAL A 63 -4.91 -4.53 1.29
CA VAL A 63 -4.63 -3.45 0.35
C VAL A 63 -3.85 -4.02 -0.83
N GLN A 64 -4.07 -3.41 -1.99
CA GLN A 64 -3.29 -3.67 -3.18
C GLN A 64 -2.51 -2.41 -3.52
N ILE A 65 -1.21 -2.56 -3.68
CA ILE A 65 -0.36 -1.45 -4.09
C ILE A 65 0.05 -1.68 -5.54
N LYS A 66 -0.25 -0.71 -6.39
CA LYS A 66 0.19 -0.73 -7.79
C LYS A 66 1.28 0.29 -7.99
N VAL A 67 2.34 -0.14 -8.65
CA VAL A 67 3.47 0.70 -9.01
C VAL A 67 3.52 0.81 -10.53
N ARG A 68 3.60 2.03 -11.03
CA ARG A 68 3.79 2.29 -12.46
C ARG A 68 5.10 3.02 -12.66
N ASN A 69 5.89 2.58 -13.63
CA ASN A 69 7.18 3.21 -13.90
C ASN A 69 7.56 3.00 -15.38
N LYS A 70 8.18 4.00 -15.96
CA LYS A 70 8.67 3.89 -17.33
C LYS A 70 9.84 2.93 -17.45
N ASP A 71 10.61 2.76 -16.38
CA ASP A 71 11.74 1.86 -16.34
C ASP A 71 11.41 0.64 -15.48
N TYR A 72 11.55 -0.55 -16.08
CA TYR A 72 11.20 -1.81 -15.42
C TYR A 72 11.98 -2.03 -14.13
N GLN A 73 13.31 -1.87 -14.20
CA GLN A 73 14.17 -2.11 -13.03
C GLN A 73 13.86 -1.16 -11.88
N THR A 74 13.65 0.12 -12.20
CA THR A 74 13.31 1.13 -11.21
C THR A 74 11.97 0.81 -10.54
N GLY A 75 10.99 0.43 -11.34
CA GLY A 75 9.67 0.06 -10.83
C GLY A 75 9.72 -1.18 -9.95
N TYR A 76 10.45 -2.20 -10.38
CA TYR A 76 10.61 -3.42 -9.61
C TYR A 76 11.31 -3.15 -8.27
N ALA A 77 12.39 -2.35 -8.31
CA ALA A 77 13.13 -2.00 -7.11
C ALA A 77 12.28 -1.24 -6.11
N LEU A 78 11.43 -0.33 -6.60
CA LEU A 78 10.50 0.40 -5.74
C LEU A 78 9.50 -0.56 -5.09
N CYS A 79 8.97 -1.51 -5.83
CA CYS A 79 8.08 -2.54 -5.28
C CYS A 79 8.77 -3.32 -4.15
N ARG A 80 10.02 -3.70 -4.37
CA ARG A 80 10.78 -4.43 -3.34
C ARG A 80 11.01 -3.58 -2.10
N ASP A 81 11.31 -2.31 -2.28
CA ASP A 81 11.53 -1.41 -1.16
C ASP A 81 10.23 -1.20 -0.37
N ILE A 82 9.10 -1.08 -1.04
CA ILE A 82 7.78 -1.01 -0.39
C ILE A 82 7.50 -2.30 0.38
N LYS A 83 7.79 -3.44 -0.23
CA LYS A 83 7.59 -4.73 0.41
C LYS A 83 8.43 -4.84 1.70
N TYR A 84 9.69 -4.47 1.65
CA TYR A 84 10.56 -4.53 2.83
C TYR A 84 10.15 -3.53 3.90
N LEU A 85 9.61 -2.39 3.51
CA LEU A 85 9.13 -1.41 4.48
C LEU A 85 7.89 -1.92 5.24
N LEU A 86 6.99 -2.61 4.57
CA LEU A 86 5.69 -2.98 5.15
C LEU A 86 5.63 -4.40 5.70
N HIS A 87 6.31 -5.35 5.08
CA HIS A 87 6.15 -6.76 5.43
C HIS A 87 6.72 -7.06 6.82
N ASP A 88 5.83 -7.43 7.74
CA ASP A 88 6.14 -7.81 9.13
C ASP A 88 6.89 -6.73 9.95
N GLU A 89 6.91 -5.48 9.49
CA GLU A 89 7.57 -4.38 10.20
C GLU A 89 6.61 -3.62 11.12
N TYR A 90 5.32 -3.69 10.88
CA TYR A 90 4.33 -2.96 11.65
C TYR A 90 3.55 -3.91 12.55
N ASN A 91 4.25 -4.48 13.51
CA ASN A 91 3.65 -5.40 14.47
C ASN A 91 3.25 -4.62 15.72
N ASN A 92 1.96 -4.69 16.07
CA ASN A 92 1.44 -4.06 17.27
C ASN A 92 1.73 -2.55 17.29
N THR A 93 1.61 -1.91 16.16
CA THR A 93 1.96 -0.50 15.95
C THR A 93 0.72 0.33 15.71
N VAL A 94 0.66 1.51 16.31
CA VAL A 94 -0.46 2.43 16.10
C VAL A 94 -0.16 3.34 14.92
N ILE A 95 -1.06 3.33 13.93
CA ILE A 95 -1.00 4.21 12.76
C ILE A 95 -2.30 5.01 12.74
N ASN A 96 -2.21 6.33 12.84
CA ASN A 96 -3.36 7.24 12.85
C ASN A 96 -4.43 6.84 13.87
N GLY A 97 -4.00 6.46 15.07
CA GLY A 97 -4.90 6.10 16.15
C GLY A 97 -5.48 4.69 16.08
N THR A 98 -5.14 3.92 15.07
CA THR A 98 -5.58 2.53 14.91
C THR A 98 -4.39 1.60 15.14
N ARG A 99 -4.60 0.58 15.98
CA ARG A 99 -3.55 -0.38 16.26
C ARG A 99 -3.52 -1.45 15.18
N TYR A 100 -2.41 -1.52 14.47
CA TYR A 100 -2.15 -2.60 13.52
C TYR A 100 -1.40 -3.70 14.24
N ILE A 101 -2.04 -4.86 14.31
CA ILE A 101 -1.44 -6.03 14.93
C ILE A 101 -0.36 -6.58 14.01
N ARG A 102 -0.64 -6.52 12.70
CA ARG A 102 0.28 -7.07 11.70
C ARG A 102 -0.03 -6.52 10.32
N ILE A 103 1.01 -6.30 9.53
CA ILE A 103 0.91 -6.04 8.08
C ILE A 103 1.87 -7.00 7.40
N PHE A 104 1.40 -7.76 6.42
CA PHE A 104 2.26 -8.72 5.73
C PHE A 104 1.87 -8.88 4.27
N CYS A 105 2.88 -9.20 3.46
CA CYS A 105 2.72 -9.42 2.03
C CYS A 105 2.14 -10.80 1.78
N ILE A 106 1.03 -10.88 1.05
CA ILE A 106 0.39 -12.17 0.75
C ILE A 106 0.67 -12.68 -0.65
N THR A 107 1.21 -11.81 -1.53
CA THR A 107 1.67 -12.23 -2.85
C THR A 107 3.03 -11.60 -3.11
N ASP A 108 3.82 -12.26 -3.94
CA ASP A 108 5.06 -11.64 -4.38
C ASP A 108 4.76 -10.52 -5.37
N ILE A 109 5.80 -9.77 -5.74
CA ILE A 109 5.69 -8.72 -6.76
C ILE A 109 5.19 -9.35 -8.05
N PHE A 110 4.10 -8.80 -8.60
CA PHE A 110 3.48 -9.32 -9.80
C PHE A 110 3.62 -8.30 -10.94
N PRO A 111 4.53 -8.56 -11.92
CA PRO A 111 4.59 -7.69 -13.10
C PRO A 111 3.33 -7.88 -13.94
N LEU A 112 2.67 -6.78 -14.29
CA LEU A 112 1.42 -6.79 -15.04
C LEU A 112 1.58 -6.45 -16.51
N GLY A 113 2.82 -6.22 -16.99
CA GLY A 113 3.08 -5.82 -18.35
C GLY A 113 3.13 -4.30 -18.49
N GLN A 114 2.87 -3.83 -19.70
CA GLN A 114 2.90 -2.41 -20.03
C GLN A 114 1.51 -1.88 -20.33
N ASP A 115 1.28 -0.60 -20.02
CA ASP A 115 0.06 0.08 -20.44
C ASP A 115 0.20 0.66 -21.85
N GLU A 116 -0.80 1.42 -22.27
CA GLU A 116 -0.84 2.00 -23.62
C GLU A 116 0.30 2.97 -23.91
N LYS A 117 0.89 3.54 -22.86
CA LYS A 117 2.00 4.51 -22.98
C LYS A 117 3.35 3.86 -22.70
N ASN A 118 3.43 2.54 -22.76
CA ASN A 118 4.65 1.76 -22.55
C ASN A 118 5.25 1.93 -21.14
N ARG A 119 4.41 2.16 -20.15
CA ARG A 119 4.82 2.21 -18.75
C ARG A 119 4.56 0.85 -18.12
N TYR A 120 5.50 0.37 -17.34
CA TYR A 120 5.37 -0.92 -16.68
C TYR A 120 4.52 -0.82 -15.44
N LEU A 121 3.71 -1.85 -15.21
CA LEU A 121 2.82 -1.93 -14.06
C LEU A 121 3.20 -3.13 -13.21
N PHE A 122 3.15 -2.94 -11.89
CA PHE A 122 3.39 -4.01 -10.93
C PHE A 122 2.30 -3.95 -9.87
N SER A 123 2.00 -5.10 -9.25
CA SER A 123 1.12 -5.11 -8.08
C SER A 123 1.72 -5.94 -6.97
N ILE A 124 1.43 -5.52 -5.73
CA ILE A 124 1.76 -6.26 -4.53
C ILE A 124 0.53 -6.20 -3.63
N ASN A 125 0.14 -7.33 -3.06
CA ASN A 125 -1.00 -7.39 -2.16
C ASN A 125 -0.53 -7.62 -0.74
N PHE A 126 -1.12 -6.87 0.19
CA PHE A 126 -0.84 -6.97 1.61
C PHE A 126 -2.11 -7.26 2.38
N ARG A 127 -2.00 -8.08 3.41
CA ARG A 127 -3.05 -8.27 4.40
C ARG A 127 -2.68 -7.52 5.66
N THR A 128 -3.69 -6.93 6.28
CA THR A 128 -3.51 -6.30 7.58
C THR A 128 -4.41 -6.97 8.60
N GLU A 129 -3.99 -6.92 9.86
CA GLU A 129 -4.83 -7.23 10.99
C GLU A 129 -4.79 -6.02 11.89
N ARG A 130 -5.95 -5.48 12.24
CA ARG A 130 -6.01 -4.28 13.06
C ARG A 130 -7.17 -4.32 14.04
N SER A 131 -7.03 -3.58 15.11
CA SER A 131 -8.10 -3.35 16.07
C SER A 131 -8.80 -2.06 15.69
N GLY A 132 -10.08 -2.15 15.35
CA GLY A 132 -10.87 -1.00 14.92
C GLY A 132 -11.41 -0.16 16.06
N ILE A 133 -11.04 -0.48 17.28
CA ILE A 133 -11.55 0.21 18.46
C ILE A 133 -10.42 0.81 19.25
#